data_b250a1742aea526011985a20a70262d4
#
_entry.id   b250a1742aea526011985a20a70262d4
#
_cell.length_a   1.000
_cell.length_b   1.000
_cell.length_c   1.000
_cell.angle_alpha   90.00
_cell.angle_beta   90.00
_cell.angle_gamma   90.00
#
_symmetry.space_group_name_H-M   'P 1'
#
loop_
_entity.id
_entity.type
_entity.pdbx_description
1 polymer ?
#
loop_
_entity_poly.entity_id
_entity_poly.type
_entity_poly.pdbx_seq_one_letter_code
_entity_poly.pdbx_strand_id
1 'polypeptide(L)'
;MSKKKVAFICVHNSCRSQIAEALGKHLASDVFESYSAGTETKPQINQDAVRIMKELYGIDMEKTQYSKLISDIPAPDIAISMGCNVGCPFIGRAFDDNWGLEDPTGSEDQVFVEIIREIENGFYS
;
A
#
# COMPACT_ATOMS: atom_id res chain seq x y z
N MET A 1 7.36 20.30 13.40
CA MET A 1 7.23 20.32 11.93
C MET A 1 6.32 19.17 11.50
N SER A 2 5.46 19.42 10.53
CA SER A 2 4.58 18.37 10.05
C SER A 2 5.34 17.39 9.17
N LYS A 3 4.99 16.13 9.30
CA LYS A 3 5.55 15.07 8.46
C LYS A 3 4.97 15.16 7.06
N LYS A 4 5.72 14.70 6.07
CA LYS A 4 5.18 14.57 4.72
C LYS A 4 4.14 13.46 4.67
N LYS A 5 3.16 13.62 3.78
CA LYS A 5 2.13 12.60 3.56
C LYS A 5 2.50 11.79 2.33
N VAL A 6 2.66 10.49 2.51
CA VAL A 6 3.01 9.56 1.43
C VAL A 6 1.81 8.65 1.17
N ALA A 7 1.34 8.61 -0.06
CA ALA A 7 0.23 7.76 -0.45
C ALA A 7 0.70 6.65 -1.38
N PHE A 8 0.35 5.42 -1.04
CA PHE A 8 0.63 4.23 -1.85
C PHE A 8 -0.64 3.88 -2.61
N ILE A 9 -0.56 3.86 -3.93
CA ILE A 9 -1.74 3.78 -4.80
C ILE A 9 -1.74 2.51 -5.63
N CYS A 10 -2.86 1.80 -5.63
CA CYS A 10 -3.14 0.74 -6.59
C CYS A 10 -4.63 0.84 -6.97
N VAL A 11 -5.10 -0.01 -7.90
CA VAL A 11 -6.46 0.16 -8.42
C VAL A 11 -7.51 -0.06 -7.33
N HIS A 12 -7.45 -1.19 -6.62
CA HIS A 12 -8.50 -1.58 -5.67
C HIS A 12 -8.19 -1.25 -4.21
N ASN A 13 -6.97 -0.83 -3.89
CA ASN A 13 -6.55 -0.57 -2.51
C ASN A 13 -6.90 -1.74 -1.57
N SER A 14 -6.58 -2.95 -1.97
CA SER A 14 -6.92 -4.14 -1.19
C SER A 14 -5.73 -5.02 -0.82
N CYS A 15 -4.61 -4.92 -1.50
CA CYS A 15 -3.44 -5.77 -1.25
C CYS A 15 -2.15 -4.97 -1.17
N ARG A 16 -1.49 -4.73 -2.32
CA ARG A 16 -0.16 -4.10 -2.36
C ARG A 16 -0.08 -2.76 -1.63
N SER A 17 -1.01 -1.86 -1.90
CA SER A 17 -1.00 -0.54 -1.28
C SER A 17 -1.33 -0.62 0.22
N GLN A 18 -2.18 -1.56 0.62
CA GLN A 18 -2.48 -1.77 2.05
C GLN A 18 -1.24 -2.26 2.79
N ILE A 19 -0.51 -3.20 2.20
CA ILE A 19 0.75 -3.69 2.77
C ILE A 19 1.75 -2.54 2.91
N ALA A 20 1.88 -1.71 1.87
CA ALA A 20 2.80 -0.57 1.90
C ALA A 20 2.42 0.44 2.98
N GLU A 21 1.13 0.74 3.13
CA GLU A 21 0.68 1.63 4.20
C GLU A 21 1.04 1.06 5.57
N ALA A 22 0.79 -0.24 5.79
CA ALA A 22 1.07 -0.88 7.07
C ALA A 22 2.57 -0.87 7.39
N LEU A 23 3.41 -1.19 6.42
CA LEU A 23 4.86 -1.17 6.61
C LEU A 23 5.39 0.24 6.84
N GLY A 24 4.83 1.23 6.13
CA GLY A 24 5.19 2.63 6.37
C GLY A 24 4.90 3.06 7.80
N LYS A 25 3.74 2.68 8.33
CA LYS A 25 3.39 2.96 9.73
C LYS A 25 4.28 2.22 10.71
N HIS A 26 4.69 1.01 10.37
CA HIS A 26 5.50 0.17 11.24
C HIS A 26 6.97 0.59 11.24
N LEU A 27 7.52 0.92 10.08
CA LEU A 27 8.95 1.16 9.90
C LEU A 27 9.35 2.64 9.91
N ALA A 28 8.44 3.54 9.54
CA ALA A 28 8.78 4.92 9.26
C ALA A 28 7.75 5.94 9.77
N SER A 29 6.98 5.60 10.80
CA SER A 29 5.95 6.49 11.32
C SER A 29 6.50 7.82 11.88
N ASP A 30 7.77 7.85 12.24
CA ASP A 30 8.43 9.05 12.72
C ASP A 30 9.00 9.90 11.56
N VAL A 31 8.98 9.38 10.34
CA VAL A 31 9.52 10.07 9.16
C VAL A 31 8.40 10.66 8.30
N PHE A 32 7.33 9.91 8.06
CA PHE A 32 6.21 10.38 7.23
C PHE A 32 4.89 9.77 7.70
N GLU A 33 3.79 10.39 7.27
CA GLU A 33 2.46 9.84 7.48
C GLU A 33 2.14 8.93 6.28
N SER A 34 1.75 7.69 6.57
CA SER A 34 1.51 6.66 5.55
C SER A 34 0.03 6.51 5.26
N TYR A 35 -0.33 6.60 3.99
CA TYR A 35 -1.69 6.43 3.49
C TYR A 35 -1.70 5.48 2.31
N SER A 36 -2.86 4.92 2.00
CA SER A 36 -3.07 4.17 0.78
C SER A 36 -4.45 4.45 0.23
N ALA A 37 -4.63 4.28 -1.07
CA ALA A 37 -5.90 4.52 -1.73
C ALA A 37 -5.93 3.87 -3.10
N GLY A 38 -7.11 3.83 -3.71
CA GLY A 38 -7.30 3.32 -5.05
C GLY A 38 -8.33 4.12 -5.81
N THR A 39 -8.53 3.77 -7.07
CA THR A 39 -9.59 4.36 -7.89
C THR A 39 -10.91 3.63 -7.70
N GLU A 40 -10.84 2.41 -7.18
CA GLU A 40 -12.00 1.59 -6.83
C GLU A 40 -11.76 1.01 -5.44
N THR A 41 -12.83 0.57 -4.78
CA THR A 41 -12.72 -0.07 -3.48
C THR A 41 -13.22 -1.50 -3.53
N LYS A 42 -12.79 -2.29 -2.54
CA LYS A 42 -13.33 -3.63 -2.29
C LYS A 42 -13.93 -3.66 -0.89
N PRO A 43 -14.87 -4.58 -0.61
CA PRO A 43 -15.50 -4.65 0.72
C PRO A 43 -14.52 -4.93 1.85
N GLN A 44 -13.40 -5.60 1.54
CA GLN A 44 -12.40 -6.00 2.52
C GLN A 44 -10.99 -5.87 1.94
N ILE A 45 -10.02 -5.70 2.83
CA ILE A 45 -8.61 -5.88 2.50
C ILE A 45 -8.42 -7.35 2.12
N ASN A 46 -7.47 -7.64 1.24
CA ASN A 46 -7.14 -9.01 0.87
C ASN A 46 -6.82 -9.82 2.13
N GLN A 47 -7.57 -10.88 2.37
CA GLN A 47 -7.48 -11.64 3.62
C GLN A 47 -6.18 -12.42 3.77
N ASP A 48 -5.59 -12.84 2.66
CA ASP A 48 -4.27 -13.48 2.70
C ASP A 48 -3.20 -12.47 3.14
N ALA A 49 -3.30 -11.23 2.64
CA ALA A 49 -2.39 -10.18 3.06
C ALA A 49 -2.54 -9.87 4.56
N VAL A 50 -3.78 -9.79 5.05
CA VAL A 50 -4.05 -9.56 6.47
C VAL A 50 -3.40 -10.66 7.32
N ARG A 51 -3.62 -11.91 6.94
CA ARG A 51 -3.09 -13.06 7.68
C ARG A 51 -1.56 -13.08 7.70
N ILE A 52 -0.96 -12.89 6.54
CA ILE A 52 0.51 -12.97 6.41
C ILE A 52 1.20 -11.81 7.12
N MET A 53 0.65 -10.59 7.01
CA MET A 53 1.20 -9.45 7.72
C MET A 53 1.15 -9.63 9.23
N LYS A 54 0.10 -10.28 9.73
CA LYS A 54 -0.01 -10.58 11.15
C LYS A 54 1.03 -11.62 11.58
N GLU A 55 1.26 -12.64 10.75
CA GLU A 55 2.26 -13.67 11.02
C GLU A 55 3.69 -13.13 11.00
N LEU A 56 4.01 -12.28 10.01
CA LEU A 56 5.39 -11.79 9.82
C LEU A 56 5.75 -10.62 10.75
N TYR A 57 4.83 -9.72 11.01
CA TYR A 57 5.11 -8.48 11.73
C TYR A 57 4.23 -8.25 12.96
N GLY A 58 3.25 -9.09 13.18
CA GLY A 58 2.27 -8.88 14.26
C GLY A 58 1.32 -7.71 13.98
N ILE A 59 1.21 -7.28 12.73
CA ILE A 59 0.35 -6.15 12.35
C ILE A 59 -1.03 -6.67 11.96
N ASP A 60 -2.07 -6.14 12.61
CA ASP A 60 -3.45 -6.40 12.22
C ASP A 60 -3.94 -5.21 11.40
N MET A 61 -3.87 -5.33 10.08
CA MET A 61 -4.24 -4.24 9.19
C MET A 61 -5.70 -3.83 9.29
N GLU A 62 -6.58 -4.76 9.63
CA GLU A 62 -8.02 -4.47 9.72
C GLU A 62 -8.40 -3.57 10.89
N LYS A 63 -7.54 -3.43 11.88
CA LYS A 63 -7.81 -2.54 13.01
C LYS A 63 -7.73 -1.06 12.64
N THR A 64 -6.87 -0.70 11.70
CA THR A 64 -6.58 0.70 11.37
C THR A 64 -6.74 1.03 9.91
N GLN A 65 -6.93 0.04 9.05
CA GLN A 65 -6.96 0.25 7.60
C GLN A 65 -8.22 -0.36 6.98
N TYR A 66 -8.60 0.19 5.84
CA TYR A 66 -9.72 -0.30 5.05
C TYR A 66 -9.50 0.13 3.60
N SER A 67 -10.17 -0.54 2.66
CA SER A 67 -10.10 -0.17 1.24
C SER A 67 -10.82 1.16 1.04
N LYS A 68 -10.16 2.13 0.40
CA LYS A 68 -10.68 3.49 0.27
C LYS A 68 -10.28 4.14 -1.03
N LEU A 69 -10.99 5.20 -1.38
CA LEU A 69 -10.73 5.96 -2.59
C LEU A 69 -9.70 7.06 -2.34
N ILE A 70 -9.08 7.50 -3.43
CA ILE A 70 -8.11 8.61 -3.39
C ILE A 70 -8.73 9.86 -2.76
N SER A 71 -10.01 10.10 -3.01
CA SER A 71 -10.73 11.25 -2.44
C SER A 71 -10.95 11.15 -0.94
N ASP A 72 -10.74 9.97 -0.35
CA ASP A 72 -10.95 9.74 1.09
C ASP A 72 -9.70 10.00 1.92
N ILE A 73 -8.57 10.27 1.29
CA ILE A 73 -7.33 10.57 2.00
C ILE A 73 -6.93 12.02 1.78
N PRO A 74 -6.10 12.59 2.69
CA PRO A 74 -5.56 13.93 2.48
C PRO A 74 -4.72 13.98 1.21
N ALA A 75 -4.61 15.17 0.60
CA ALA A 75 -3.75 15.34 -0.57
C ALA A 75 -2.31 14.96 -0.20
N PRO A 76 -1.71 13.97 -0.88
CA PRO A 76 -0.37 13.52 -0.52
C PRO A 76 0.71 14.48 -1.04
N ASP A 77 1.81 14.55 -0.28
CA ASP A 77 3.01 15.23 -0.74
C ASP A 77 3.79 14.36 -1.74
N ILE A 78 3.73 13.04 -1.53
CA ILE A 78 4.38 12.04 -2.39
C ILE A 78 3.36 10.96 -2.73
N ALA A 79 3.24 10.63 -4.00
CA ALA A 79 2.35 9.56 -4.47
C ALA A 79 3.15 8.47 -5.17
N ILE A 80 3.03 7.24 -4.70
CA ILE A 80 3.77 6.09 -5.21
C ILE A 80 2.79 5.06 -5.76
N SER A 81 2.96 4.69 -7.04
CA SER A 81 2.20 3.61 -7.66
C SER A 81 2.83 2.28 -7.28
N MET A 82 2.00 1.31 -6.91
CA MET A 82 2.50 -0.03 -6.56
C MET A 82 2.67 -0.93 -7.79
N GLY A 83 2.23 -0.46 -8.95
CA GLY A 83 2.31 -1.19 -10.20
C GLY A 83 0.95 -1.26 -10.87
N CYS A 84 0.93 -1.12 -12.19
CA CYS A 84 -0.30 -1.10 -12.97
C CYS A 84 -0.13 -1.99 -14.20
N ASN A 85 -1.02 -2.96 -14.36
CA ASN A 85 -0.97 -3.88 -15.50
C ASN A 85 -1.52 -3.26 -16.79
N VAL A 86 -2.42 -2.28 -16.67
CA VAL A 86 -3.10 -1.66 -17.81
C VAL A 86 -3.01 -0.12 -17.75
N GLY A 87 -1.92 0.39 -17.24
CA GLY A 87 -1.76 1.82 -17.03
C GLY A 87 -2.15 2.23 -15.62
N CYS A 88 -1.47 3.24 -15.12
CA CYS A 88 -1.71 3.71 -13.75
C CYS A 88 -2.98 4.56 -13.69
N PRO A 89 -3.73 4.49 -12.58
CA PRO A 89 -4.92 5.32 -12.44
C PRO A 89 -4.54 6.80 -12.38
N PHE A 90 -5.42 7.64 -12.91
CA PHE A 90 -5.24 9.07 -12.83
C PHE A 90 -5.71 9.57 -11.45
N ILE A 91 -4.81 10.20 -10.72
CA ILE A 91 -5.09 10.68 -9.36
C ILE A 91 -5.12 12.20 -9.25
N GLY A 92 -5.16 12.91 -10.38
CA GLY A 92 -5.15 14.37 -10.40
C GLY A 92 -3.74 14.96 -10.40
N ARG A 93 -2.71 14.13 -10.38
CA ARG A 93 -1.30 14.54 -10.42
C ARG A 93 -0.46 13.37 -10.93
N ALA A 94 0.78 13.65 -11.29
CA ALA A 94 1.73 12.61 -11.66
C ALA A 94 2.20 11.85 -10.42
N PHE A 95 2.54 10.57 -10.61
CA PHE A 95 3.18 9.79 -9.54
C PHE A 95 4.64 10.19 -9.40
N ASP A 96 5.12 10.22 -8.17
CA ASP A 96 6.54 10.51 -7.88
C ASP A 96 7.41 9.28 -8.11
N ASP A 97 6.84 8.08 -7.95
CA ASP A 97 7.55 6.83 -8.16
C ASP A 97 6.56 5.72 -8.52
N ASN A 98 7.08 4.67 -9.12
CA ASN A 98 6.31 3.47 -9.46
C ASN A 98 7.15 2.26 -9.09
N TRP A 99 6.71 1.50 -8.09
CA TRP A 99 7.48 0.35 -7.61
C TRP A 99 7.31 -0.90 -8.48
N GLY A 100 6.32 -0.92 -9.38
CA GLY A 100 6.19 -1.97 -10.40
C GLY A 100 6.03 -3.38 -9.85
N LEU A 101 5.30 -3.54 -8.76
CA LEU A 101 5.13 -4.83 -8.09
C LEU A 101 4.05 -5.68 -8.75
N GLU A 102 4.26 -6.99 -8.76
CA GLU A 102 3.24 -7.92 -9.19
C GLU A 102 2.11 -7.98 -8.16
N ASP A 103 0.89 -8.26 -8.63
CA ASP A 103 -0.27 -8.43 -7.75
C ASP A 103 -0.33 -9.89 -7.29
N PRO A 104 -0.13 -10.17 -5.99
CA PRO A 104 -0.13 -11.54 -5.48
C PRO A 104 -1.52 -12.11 -5.24
N THR A 105 -2.59 -11.36 -5.49
CA THR A 105 -3.96 -11.81 -5.24
C THR A 105 -4.24 -13.15 -5.93
N GLY A 106 -4.70 -14.12 -5.17
CA GLY A 106 -4.97 -15.46 -5.66
C GLY A 106 -3.75 -16.36 -5.78
N SER A 107 -2.58 -15.87 -5.41
CA SER A 107 -1.32 -16.63 -5.45
C SER A 107 -1.05 -17.34 -4.13
N GLU A 108 0.01 -18.15 -4.10
CA GLU A 108 0.45 -18.84 -2.89
C GLU A 108 1.08 -17.88 -1.90
N ASP A 109 1.16 -18.29 -0.63
CA ASP A 109 1.75 -17.48 0.44
C ASP A 109 3.18 -17.06 0.12
N GLN A 110 3.96 -17.89 -0.54
CA GLN A 110 5.34 -17.57 -0.92
C GLN A 110 5.40 -16.30 -1.77
N VAL A 111 4.47 -16.15 -2.70
CA VAL A 111 4.40 -14.96 -3.56
C VAL A 111 4.08 -13.72 -2.73
N PHE A 112 3.15 -13.82 -1.78
CA PHE A 112 2.84 -12.73 -0.87
C PHE A 112 4.07 -12.31 -0.06
N VAL A 113 4.80 -13.28 0.47
CA VAL A 113 6.01 -13.01 1.26
C VAL A 113 7.06 -12.29 0.42
N GLU A 114 7.26 -12.71 -0.82
CA GLU A 114 8.19 -12.06 -1.73
C GLU A 114 7.81 -10.60 -2.02
N ILE A 115 6.53 -10.37 -2.28
CA ILE A 115 6.03 -9.00 -2.54
C ILE A 115 6.17 -8.13 -1.29
N ILE A 116 5.86 -8.66 -0.12
CA ILE A 116 6.01 -7.94 1.15
C ILE A 116 7.47 -7.54 1.37
N ARG A 117 8.40 -8.44 1.08
CA ARG A 117 9.83 -8.14 1.20
C ARG A 117 10.30 -7.08 0.21
N GLU A 118 9.77 -7.11 -1.02
CA GLU A 118 10.08 -6.08 -2.01
C GLU A 118 9.58 -4.71 -1.55
N ILE A 119 8.38 -4.66 -0.97
CA ILE A 119 7.82 -3.41 -0.43
C ILE A 119 8.68 -2.92 0.74
N GLU A 120 9.05 -3.81 1.65
CA GLU A 120 9.92 -3.45 2.78
C GLU A 120 11.24 -2.87 2.28
N ASN A 121 11.86 -3.51 1.30
CA ASN A 121 13.11 -3.04 0.72
C ASN A 121 12.98 -1.64 0.09
N GLY A 122 11.81 -1.32 -0.44
CA GLY A 122 11.54 0.00 -1.00
C GLY A 122 11.69 1.13 0.02
N PHE A 123 11.45 0.85 1.30
CA PHE A 123 11.61 1.85 2.37
C PHE A 123 13.07 2.13 2.72
N TYR A 124 13.98 1.28 2.31
CA TYR A 124 15.39 1.41 2.62
C TYR A 124 16.25 1.87 1.43
N SER A 125 15.63 2.06 0.26
CA SER A 125 16.37 2.46 -0.94
C SER A 125 16.26 3.94 -1.25
#